data_3e4cbbe45d83aa9a10bbb518119668b4
#
_entry.id   3e4cbbe45d83aa9a10bbb518119668b4
#
_cell.length_a   1.000
_cell.length_b   1.000
_cell.length_c   1.000
_cell.angle_alpha   90.00
_cell.angle_beta   90.00
_cell.angle_gamma   90.00
#
_symmetry.space_group_name_H-M   'P 1'
#
loop_
_entity.id
_entity.type
_entity.pdbx_description
1 polymer ?
#
loop_
_entity_poly.entity_id
_entity_poly.type
_entity_poly.pdbx_seq_one_letter_code
_entity_poly.pdbx_strand_id
1 'polypeptide(L)'
;MTSTTFFAEMVSPRFNPAAVLDISQNGKVLVISDLHMGEGYRDDLAHNGTLLMDMLEGYYWQGGWTLVLNGDIEELLRYSLDAIKKQWARLYQVFDRFNAAGRLYKTLGNHDEGLLFEPNYPYPLYNAIRIETGILPLYVYHGHQSSKVYTCYNNLINASIRYFLKPIGIRNISSARSPNRRFHVEKHAYSFSLDNHCISIIGHTHRALFESLGRFEYIKFEIERLCRDYPASRGTDRERIAAEVRALRFELSKLKRSERRNIPRQSLYGDELPVPCLFNSGSAISKKGINAIELTNETIALVYWFIEGRGKKFVSRGGYTIERIRGSPYCRSVLNQDRLDYVQAKIELLGKSVFSGSPKETVALHGKEESAAGGETEIPEEIEPEDD
;
A
#
# COMPACT_ATOMS: atom_id res chain seq x y z
N MET A 1 -11.69 14.60 -10.87
CA MET A 1 -10.46 15.24 -10.39
C MET A 1 -9.35 14.82 -11.31
N THR A 2 -8.57 15.73 -11.81
CA THR A 2 -7.36 15.39 -12.52
C THR A 2 -6.29 15.00 -11.48
N SER A 3 -5.40 14.08 -11.81
CA SER A 3 -4.23 13.69 -11.00
C SER A 3 -3.45 14.91 -10.47
N THR A 4 -3.36 15.96 -11.27
CA THR A 4 -2.70 17.23 -10.96
C THR A 4 -3.35 17.97 -9.78
N THR A 5 -4.68 17.94 -9.64
CA THR A 5 -5.40 18.60 -8.54
C THR A 5 -5.16 17.89 -7.21
N PHE A 6 -5.14 16.56 -7.23
CA PHE A 6 -4.85 15.74 -6.06
C PHE A 6 -3.42 15.96 -5.55
N PHE A 7 -2.44 16.02 -6.45
CA PHE A 7 -1.06 16.30 -6.12
C PHE A 7 -0.87 17.71 -5.55
N ALA A 8 -1.51 18.72 -6.15
CA ALA A 8 -1.46 20.10 -5.66
C ALA A 8 -2.02 20.25 -4.24
N GLU A 9 -3.03 19.46 -3.86
CA GLU A 9 -3.59 19.46 -2.51
C GLU A 9 -2.66 18.76 -1.50
N MET A 10 -2.03 17.65 -1.89
CA MET A 10 -1.04 16.98 -1.03
C MET A 10 0.18 17.82 -0.74
N VAL A 11 0.57 18.70 -1.68
CA VAL A 11 1.74 19.60 -1.57
C VAL A 11 1.34 21.02 -1.18
N SER A 12 0.06 21.26 -0.85
CA SER A 12 -0.47 22.60 -0.54
C SER A 12 0.30 23.27 0.59
N PRO A 13 0.68 24.58 0.42
CA PRO A 13 1.42 25.33 1.45
C PRO A 13 0.63 25.61 2.75
N ARG A 14 -0.66 25.28 2.82
CA ARG A 14 -1.48 25.35 4.05
C ARG A 14 -1.07 24.35 5.11
N PHE A 15 -0.35 23.32 4.72
CA PHE A 15 0.23 22.31 5.59
C PHE A 15 1.75 22.38 5.43
N ASN A 16 2.50 21.97 6.43
CA ASN A 16 3.94 21.83 6.28
C ASN A 16 4.25 21.17 4.94
N PRO A 17 5.21 21.71 4.16
CA PRO A 17 5.60 21.09 2.90
C PRO A 17 5.84 19.60 3.15
N ALA A 18 5.47 18.77 2.20
CA ALA A 18 5.64 17.32 2.33
C ALA A 18 7.05 17.03 2.87
N ALA A 19 7.12 16.34 4.01
CA ALA A 19 8.43 15.95 4.53
C ALA A 19 9.12 15.06 3.51
N VAL A 20 10.41 15.26 3.34
CA VAL A 20 11.25 14.38 2.53
C VAL A 20 12.08 13.51 3.48
N LEU A 21 11.95 12.20 3.33
CA LEU A 21 12.70 11.21 4.07
C LEU A 21 13.60 10.44 3.09
N ASP A 22 14.88 10.66 3.16
CA ASP A 22 15.86 9.95 2.33
C ASP A 22 16.29 8.65 3.02
N ILE A 23 16.06 7.52 2.36
CA ILE A 23 16.48 6.18 2.81
C ILE A 23 17.43 5.50 1.82
N SER A 24 17.93 6.21 0.83
CA SER A 24 18.83 5.67 -0.21
C SER A 24 20.10 5.03 0.36
N GLN A 25 20.53 5.46 1.54
CA GLN A 25 21.72 4.96 2.25
C GLN A 25 21.37 3.96 3.37
N ASN A 26 20.75 2.81 3.00
CA ASN A 26 20.37 1.75 3.95
C ASN A 26 19.34 2.14 5.01
N GLY A 27 18.53 3.16 4.76
CA GLY A 27 17.43 3.55 5.63
C GLY A 27 16.33 2.48 5.69
N LYS A 28 15.62 2.44 6.83
CA LYS A 28 14.52 1.50 7.09
C LYS A 28 13.33 2.27 7.63
N VAL A 29 12.16 2.04 7.07
CA VAL A 29 10.91 2.71 7.45
C VAL A 29 9.82 1.70 7.77
N LEU A 30 9.20 1.86 8.93
CA LEU A 30 7.96 1.20 9.31
C LEU A 30 6.80 2.16 9.08
N VAL A 31 5.80 1.76 8.32
CA VAL A 31 4.56 2.52 8.14
C VAL A 31 3.41 1.77 8.81
N ILE A 32 2.76 2.42 9.77
CA ILE A 32 1.54 1.95 10.43
C ILE A 32 0.47 3.04 10.36
N SER A 33 -0.80 2.65 10.30
CA SER A 33 -1.94 3.56 10.26
C SER A 33 -3.13 3.03 11.06
N ASP A 34 -4.16 3.85 11.19
CA ASP A 34 -5.46 3.42 11.69
C ASP A 34 -5.36 2.73 13.07
N LEU A 35 -4.69 3.38 14.02
CA LEU A 35 -4.59 2.93 15.40
C LEU A 35 -5.88 3.22 16.18
N HIS A 36 -6.55 4.33 15.85
CA HIS A 36 -7.77 4.81 16.52
C HIS A 36 -7.66 4.77 18.03
N MET A 37 -6.57 5.35 18.56
CA MET A 37 -6.32 5.43 20.01
C MET A 37 -7.44 6.21 20.69
N GLY A 38 -8.15 5.56 21.59
CA GLY A 38 -9.23 6.13 22.37
C GLY A 38 -8.99 5.95 23.87
N GLU A 39 -10.05 5.61 24.61
CA GLU A 39 -10.00 5.42 26.06
C GLU A 39 -9.92 3.94 26.47
N GLY A 40 -9.46 3.04 25.60
CA GLY A 40 -9.31 1.61 25.91
C GLY A 40 -10.58 0.78 25.72
N TYR A 41 -11.58 1.27 24.98
CA TYR A 41 -12.77 0.51 24.62
C TYR A 41 -12.53 -0.47 23.46
N ARG A 42 -13.47 -1.41 23.24
CA ARG A 42 -13.32 -2.53 22.28
C ARG A 42 -13.06 -2.13 20.83
N ASP A 43 -13.37 -0.90 20.45
CA ASP A 43 -13.30 -0.42 19.05
C ASP A 43 -12.00 0.31 18.73
N ASP A 44 -11.07 0.41 19.68
CA ASP A 44 -9.78 1.05 19.53
C ASP A 44 -8.60 0.07 19.65
N LEU A 45 -7.38 0.59 19.79
CA LEU A 45 -6.13 -0.16 19.88
C LEU A 45 -6.04 -1.13 21.08
N ALA A 46 -7.00 -1.12 22.02
CA ALA A 46 -6.89 -1.83 23.30
C ALA A 46 -6.45 -3.30 23.20
N HIS A 47 -6.89 -4.01 22.16
CA HIS A 47 -6.54 -5.42 21.96
C HIS A 47 -5.09 -5.66 21.56
N ASN A 48 -4.42 -4.68 20.95
CA ASN A 48 -3.09 -4.80 20.39
C ASN A 48 -2.09 -3.79 20.97
N GLY A 49 -2.51 -2.97 21.96
CA GLY A 49 -1.66 -1.91 22.49
C GLY A 49 -0.34 -2.42 23.05
N THR A 50 -0.35 -3.51 23.82
CA THR A 50 0.89 -4.13 24.33
C THR A 50 1.74 -4.71 23.20
N LEU A 51 1.12 -5.42 22.24
CA LEU A 51 1.81 -5.92 21.07
C LEU A 51 2.49 -4.77 20.29
N LEU A 52 1.77 -3.65 20.07
CA LEU A 52 2.30 -2.50 19.36
C LEU A 52 3.49 -1.87 20.10
N MET A 53 3.37 -1.66 21.40
CA MET A 53 4.47 -1.09 22.19
C MET A 53 5.71 -1.97 22.16
N ASP A 54 5.54 -3.26 22.41
CA ASP A 54 6.67 -4.19 22.48
C ASP A 54 7.34 -4.42 21.11
N MET A 55 6.57 -4.46 20.01
CA MET A 55 7.18 -4.54 18.67
C MET A 55 7.95 -3.26 18.31
N LEU A 56 7.39 -2.07 18.67
CA LEU A 56 8.06 -0.81 18.40
C LEU A 56 9.36 -0.68 19.21
N GLU A 57 9.35 -1.00 20.52
CA GLU A 57 10.53 -0.90 21.38
C GLU A 57 11.54 -2.02 21.13
N GLY A 58 11.08 -3.26 21.06
CA GLY A 58 11.94 -4.43 21.06
C GLY A 58 12.51 -4.78 19.68
N TYR A 59 11.80 -4.46 18.60
CA TYR A 59 12.22 -4.83 17.25
C TYR A 59 12.59 -3.60 16.41
N TYR A 60 11.66 -2.66 16.23
CA TYR A 60 11.88 -1.55 15.29
C TYR A 60 12.82 -0.49 15.82
N TRP A 61 12.71 -0.11 17.10
CA TRP A 61 13.63 0.84 17.72
C TRP A 61 15.06 0.29 17.73
N GLN A 62 15.23 -0.96 18.18
CA GLN A 62 16.54 -1.63 18.24
C GLN A 62 17.12 -1.87 16.84
N GLY A 63 16.28 -2.12 15.85
CA GLY A 63 16.67 -2.31 14.45
C GLY A 63 17.01 -1.01 13.69
N GLY A 64 16.93 0.16 14.34
CA GLY A 64 17.26 1.44 13.71
C GLY A 64 16.21 1.96 12.72
N TRP A 65 14.95 1.51 12.82
CA TRP A 65 13.87 1.91 11.93
C TRP A 65 13.38 3.33 12.20
N THR A 66 12.95 4.02 11.15
CA THR A 66 12.15 5.24 11.23
C THR A 66 10.67 4.86 11.26
N LEU A 67 9.88 5.48 12.13
CA LEU A 67 8.46 5.23 12.29
C LEU A 67 7.65 6.30 11.55
N VAL A 68 6.76 5.86 10.66
CA VAL A 68 5.74 6.70 10.02
C VAL A 68 4.36 6.31 10.55
N LEU A 69 3.72 7.25 11.23
CA LEU A 69 2.35 7.18 11.70
C LEU A 69 1.43 7.76 10.61
N ASN A 70 0.79 6.91 9.82
CA ASN A 70 0.10 7.31 8.59
C ASN A 70 -1.39 7.60 8.79
N GLY A 71 -1.70 8.56 9.66
CA GLY A 71 -3.06 9.05 9.91
C GLY A 71 -3.98 8.11 10.71
N ASP A 72 -5.05 8.68 11.24
CA ASP A 72 -6.04 8.02 12.12
C ASP A 72 -5.36 7.34 13.32
N ILE A 73 -4.39 8.02 13.90
CA ILE A 73 -3.68 7.56 15.10
C ILE A 73 -4.50 7.84 16.33
N GLU A 74 -4.97 9.08 16.51
CA GLU A 74 -5.86 9.50 17.58
C GLU A 74 -7.33 9.55 17.11
N GLU A 75 -8.26 9.00 17.91
CA GLU A 75 -9.70 9.00 17.63
C GLU A 75 -10.35 10.28 18.18
N LEU A 76 -9.99 11.44 17.62
CA LEU A 76 -10.46 12.76 18.11
C LEU A 76 -11.93 13.06 17.76
N LEU A 77 -12.55 12.27 16.89
CA LEU A 77 -14.00 12.39 16.65
C LEU A 77 -14.82 11.96 17.86
N ARG A 78 -14.25 11.12 18.75
CA ARG A 78 -14.94 10.53 19.90
C ARG A 78 -14.38 10.98 21.25
N TYR A 79 -13.06 11.18 21.31
CA TYR A 79 -12.34 11.42 22.56
C TYR A 79 -11.53 12.72 22.51
N SER A 80 -11.22 13.29 23.68
CA SER A 80 -10.29 14.42 23.77
C SER A 80 -8.84 13.92 23.68
N LEU A 81 -7.95 14.79 23.20
CA LEU A 81 -6.53 14.47 23.13
C LEU A 81 -5.93 14.13 24.51
N ASP A 82 -6.34 14.86 25.55
CA ASP A 82 -5.86 14.63 26.91
C ASP A 82 -6.28 13.26 27.46
N ALA A 83 -7.52 12.84 27.20
CA ALA A 83 -7.98 11.50 27.58
C ALA A 83 -7.20 10.40 26.86
N ILE A 84 -6.94 10.58 25.55
CA ILE A 84 -6.12 9.66 24.77
C ILE A 84 -4.68 9.61 25.29
N LYS A 85 -4.04 10.77 25.50
CA LYS A 85 -2.67 10.86 26.04
C LYS A 85 -2.56 10.19 27.43
N LYS A 86 -3.54 10.40 28.28
CA LYS A 86 -3.59 9.76 29.61
C LYS A 86 -3.69 8.23 29.49
N GLN A 87 -4.59 7.73 28.66
CA GLN A 87 -4.77 6.29 28.46
C GLN A 87 -3.54 5.62 27.85
N TRP A 88 -2.92 6.26 26.85
CA TRP A 88 -1.83 5.72 26.07
C TRP A 88 -0.45 6.33 26.41
N ALA A 89 -0.29 6.84 27.65
CA ALA A 89 0.91 7.56 28.08
C ALA A 89 2.21 6.79 27.78
N ARG A 90 2.23 5.46 27.99
CA ARG A 90 3.39 4.62 27.67
C ARG A 90 3.67 4.56 26.16
N LEU A 91 2.65 4.50 25.31
CA LEU A 91 2.83 4.50 23.86
C LEU A 91 3.35 5.85 23.37
N TYR A 92 2.87 6.97 23.96
CA TYR A 92 3.43 8.29 23.67
C TYR A 92 4.90 8.38 24.07
N GLN A 93 5.33 7.78 25.18
CA GLN A 93 6.76 7.70 25.52
C GLN A 93 7.58 6.97 24.45
N VAL A 94 7.02 5.93 23.85
CA VAL A 94 7.66 5.26 22.69
C VAL A 94 7.77 6.21 21.51
N PHE A 95 6.70 6.91 21.15
CA PHE A 95 6.71 7.90 20.07
C PHE A 95 7.70 9.04 20.36
N ASP A 96 7.76 9.54 21.60
CA ASP A 96 8.70 10.58 22.03
C ASP A 96 10.16 10.16 21.79
N ARG A 97 10.49 8.89 22.07
CA ARG A 97 11.84 8.35 21.80
C ARG A 97 12.16 8.38 20.31
N PHE A 98 11.24 7.94 19.43
CA PHE A 98 11.43 8.03 17.98
C PHE A 98 11.56 9.50 17.54
N ASN A 99 10.73 10.39 18.07
CA ASN A 99 10.75 11.82 17.73
C ASN A 99 12.06 12.48 18.17
N ALA A 100 12.52 12.25 19.40
CA ALA A 100 13.77 12.79 19.91
C ALA A 100 15.00 12.34 19.12
N ALA A 101 14.92 11.16 18.49
CA ALA A 101 15.96 10.66 17.60
C ALA A 101 15.82 11.12 16.13
N GLY A 102 14.84 12.00 15.81
CA GLY A 102 14.55 12.41 14.44
C GLY A 102 13.99 11.30 13.55
N ARG A 103 13.43 10.25 14.16
CA ARG A 103 12.93 9.04 13.47
C ARG A 103 11.41 8.88 13.59
N LEU A 104 10.66 9.96 13.80
CA LEU A 104 9.20 9.96 13.81
C LEU A 104 8.67 10.93 12.76
N TYR A 105 7.78 10.44 11.92
CA TYR A 105 7.00 11.22 10.96
C TYR A 105 5.53 10.88 11.13
N LYS A 106 4.64 11.89 11.02
CA LYS A 106 3.21 11.69 11.17
C LYS A 106 2.42 12.40 10.08
N THR A 107 1.57 11.65 9.37
CA THR A 107 0.56 12.25 8.51
C THR A 107 -0.77 12.38 9.23
N LEU A 108 -1.64 13.25 8.73
CA LEU A 108 -2.99 13.41 9.23
C LEU A 108 -3.96 12.46 8.53
N GLY A 109 -4.86 11.87 9.31
CA GLY A 109 -6.04 11.17 8.85
C GLY A 109 -7.30 11.98 9.13
N ASN A 110 -8.46 11.48 8.71
CA ASN A 110 -9.73 12.18 8.91
C ASN A 110 -10.26 12.12 10.36
N HIS A 111 -9.75 11.20 11.19
CA HIS A 111 -10.11 11.12 12.60
C HIS A 111 -9.23 11.99 13.51
N ASP A 112 -8.05 12.34 13.05
CA ASP A 112 -7.09 13.13 13.82
C ASP A 112 -6.73 14.50 13.22
N GLU A 113 -7.47 14.98 12.21
CA GLU A 113 -7.32 16.35 11.66
C GLU A 113 -7.46 17.46 12.72
N GLY A 114 -8.18 17.20 13.80
CA GLY A 114 -8.31 18.12 14.94
C GLY A 114 -6.97 18.51 15.55
N LEU A 115 -5.91 17.71 15.36
CA LEU A 115 -4.55 18.01 15.81
C LEU A 115 -3.96 19.31 15.24
N LEU A 116 -4.42 19.75 14.08
CA LEU A 116 -4.01 21.03 13.48
C LEU A 116 -4.38 22.25 14.35
N PHE A 117 -5.34 22.06 15.25
CA PHE A 117 -5.82 23.10 16.18
C PHE A 117 -5.33 22.89 17.61
N GLU A 118 -4.42 21.94 17.83
CA GLU A 118 -3.83 21.62 19.12
C GLU A 118 -2.40 22.23 19.20
N PRO A 119 -2.25 23.44 19.78
CA PRO A 119 -0.99 24.18 19.71
C PRO A 119 0.17 23.48 20.42
N ASN A 120 -0.13 22.57 21.34
CA ASN A 120 0.86 21.84 22.13
C ASN A 120 1.01 20.39 21.69
N TYR A 121 0.61 20.06 20.44
CA TYR A 121 0.85 18.72 19.92
C TYR A 121 2.35 18.54 19.64
N PRO A 122 3.00 17.46 20.16
CA PRO A 122 4.46 17.41 20.21
C PRO A 122 5.14 17.01 18.89
N TYR A 123 4.39 16.46 17.92
CA TYR A 123 4.99 15.93 16.70
C TYR A 123 4.67 16.80 15.49
N PRO A 124 5.61 16.95 14.53
CA PRO A 124 5.33 17.58 13.25
C PRO A 124 4.24 16.83 12.48
N LEU A 125 3.29 17.59 11.91
CA LEU A 125 2.16 17.05 11.16
C LEU A 125 2.32 17.35 9.68
N TYR A 126 2.12 16.35 8.83
CA TYR A 126 2.26 16.44 7.39
C TYR A 126 1.00 15.92 6.69
N ASN A 127 0.71 16.41 5.49
CA ASN A 127 -0.32 15.83 4.63
C ASN A 127 0.16 14.56 3.95
N ALA A 128 1.40 14.56 3.54
CA ALA A 128 2.08 13.44 2.92
C ALA A 128 3.57 13.47 3.27
N ILE A 129 4.22 12.34 3.15
CA ILE A 129 5.66 12.17 3.30
C ILE A 129 6.17 11.59 1.98
N ARG A 130 7.15 12.25 1.38
CA ARG A 130 7.88 11.73 0.24
C ARG A 130 9.09 10.96 0.73
N ILE A 131 9.21 9.72 0.31
CA ILE A 131 10.36 8.86 0.64
C ILE A 131 11.20 8.68 -0.62
N GLU A 132 12.48 9.01 -0.51
CA GLU A 132 13.48 8.82 -1.56
C GLU A 132 14.25 7.53 -1.28
N THR A 133 14.12 6.57 -2.18
CA THR A 133 14.78 5.26 -2.07
C THR A 133 16.03 5.16 -2.95
N GLY A 134 16.25 6.14 -3.82
CA GLY A 134 17.28 6.08 -4.88
C GLY A 134 16.81 5.33 -6.13
N ILE A 135 15.62 4.72 -6.11
CA ILE A 135 15.04 3.96 -7.24
C ILE A 135 13.89 4.76 -7.84
N LEU A 136 12.80 4.98 -7.10
CA LEU A 136 11.65 5.76 -7.54
C LEU A 136 11.03 6.51 -6.34
N PRO A 137 10.31 7.62 -6.61
CA PRO A 137 9.65 8.36 -5.54
C PRO A 137 8.49 7.55 -4.96
N LEU A 138 8.38 7.61 -3.63
CA LEU A 138 7.33 6.93 -2.89
C LEU A 138 6.63 7.94 -1.99
N TYR A 139 5.30 7.91 -1.95
CA TYR A 139 4.49 8.81 -1.14
C TYR A 139 3.70 8.03 -0.11
N VAL A 140 3.80 8.47 1.15
CA VAL A 140 2.99 7.99 2.26
C VAL A 140 1.97 9.06 2.63
N TYR A 141 0.69 8.73 2.56
CA TYR A 141 -0.41 9.61 2.94
C TYR A 141 -1.61 8.78 3.38
N HIS A 142 -2.51 9.35 4.17
CA HIS A 142 -3.56 8.54 4.79
C HIS A 142 -4.55 7.95 3.78
N GLY A 143 -4.95 8.68 2.74
CA GLY A 143 -5.84 8.20 1.68
C GLY A 143 -7.24 8.82 1.68
N HIS A 144 -7.71 9.44 2.78
CA HIS A 144 -9.00 10.14 2.85
C HIS A 144 -9.08 11.31 1.85
N GLN A 145 -7.95 11.90 1.50
CA GLN A 145 -7.80 12.96 0.50
C GLN A 145 -8.31 12.54 -0.89
N SER A 146 -8.33 11.24 -1.18
CA SER A 146 -8.85 10.69 -2.44
C SER A 146 -10.38 10.77 -2.57
N SER A 147 -11.11 11.17 -1.54
CA SER A 147 -12.57 11.29 -1.55
C SER A 147 -13.01 12.62 -2.17
N LYS A 148 -13.93 12.57 -3.16
CA LYS A 148 -14.52 13.78 -3.77
C LYS A 148 -15.24 14.70 -2.76
N VAL A 149 -15.81 14.11 -1.71
CA VAL A 149 -16.51 14.85 -0.66
C VAL A 149 -15.52 15.68 0.15
N TYR A 150 -14.35 15.13 0.41
CA TYR A 150 -13.30 15.81 1.15
C TYR A 150 -12.80 17.06 0.42
N THR A 151 -12.52 16.94 -0.87
CA THR A 151 -12.01 18.03 -1.70
C THR A 151 -12.99 19.19 -1.95
N CYS A 152 -14.31 18.90 -2.04
CA CYS A 152 -15.31 19.94 -2.31
C CYS A 152 -15.77 20.72 -1.07
N TYR A 153 -15.66 20.14 0.14
CA TYR A 153 -16.29 20.68 1.35
C TYR A 153 -15.36 20.86 2.53
N ASN A 154 -14.05 20.77 2.34
CA ASN A 154 -13.05 20.74 3.41
C ASN A 154 -13.20 21.87 4.44
N ASN A 155 -13.43 23.13 4.00
CA ASN A 155 -13.56 24.27 4.90
C ASN A 155 -14.91 24.35 5.64
N LEU A 156 -16.00 23.85 5.02
CA LEU A 156 -17.34 23.84 5.61
C LEU A 156 -17.58 22.64 6.52
N ILE A 157 -17.05 21.48 6.16
CA ILE A 157 -17.19 20.24 6.93
C ILE A 157 -16.41 20.34 8.24
N ASN A 158 -15.19 20.86 8.23
CA ASN A 158 -14.39 21.00 9.45
C ASN A 158 -15.04 21.96 10.46
N ALA A 159 -15.60 23.07 10.00
CA ALA A 159 -16.36 23.97 10.84
C ALA A 159 -17.67 23.32 11.35
N SER A 160 -18.38 22.62 10.48
CA SER A 160 -19.66 21.97 10.82
C SER A 160 -19.50 20.79 11.78
N ILE A 161 -18.46 19.97 11.62
CA ILE A 161 -18.15 18.84 12.51
C ILE A 161 -17.80 19.38 13.90
N ARG A 162 -17.02 20.44 14.00
CA ARG A 162 -16.57 21.01 15.26
C ARG A 162 -17.70 21.65 16.06
N TYR A 163 -18.61 22.38 15.40
CA TYR A 163 -19.60 23.21 16.10
C TYR A 163 -20.99 22.58 16.17
N PHE A 164 -21.39 21.74 15.23
CA PHE A 164 -22.76 21.21 15.14
C PHE A 164 -22.88 19.70 15.29
N LEU A 165 -21.89 18.91 14.89
CA LEU A 165 -22.02 17.43 14.88
C LEU A 165 -21.46 16.75 16.14
N LYS A 166 -20.47 17.34 16.81
CA LYS A 166 -19.95 16.83 18.10
C LYS A 166 -21.03 16.68 19.18
N PRO A 167 -21.96 17.65 19.36
CA PRO A 167 -22.98 17.54 20.41
C PRO A 167 -24.10 16.55 20.09
N ILE A 168 -24.30 16.16 18.81
CA ILE A 168 -25.47 15.38 18.37
C ILE A 168 -25.17 13.87 18.30
N GLY A 169 -23.94 13.44 18.57
CA GLY A 169 -23.58 12.01 18.63
C GLY A 169 -23.74 11.27 17.30
N ILE A 170 -23.70 11.97 16.16
CA ILE A 170 -23.82 11.35 14.85
C ILE A 170 -22.58 10.49 14.61
N ARG A 171 -22.79 9.18 14.55
CA ARG A 171 -21.75 8.20 14.21
C ARG A 171 -21.30 8.42 12.77
N ASN A 172 -20.07 8.85 12.61
CA ASN A 172 -19.45 8.95 11.27
C ASN A 172 -19.41 7.53 10.64
N ILE A 173 -20.00 7.39 9.45
CA ILE A 173 -19.98 6.12 8.73
C ILE A 173 -18.58 6.00 8.13
N SER A 174 -17.69 5.32 8.81
CA SER A 174 -16.32 5.06 8.40
C SER A 174 -16.29 4.46 6.98
N SER A 175 -15.42 4.99 6.12
CA SER A 175 -15.14 4.43 4.79
C SER A 175 -14.78 2.95 4.86
N ALA A 176 -14.15 2.53 5.97
CA ALA A 176 -13.79 1.14 6.26
C ALA A 176 -14.98 0.17 6.31
N ARG A 177 -16.20 0.64 6.57
CA ARG A 177 -17.40 -0.21 6.63
C ARG A 177 -18.12 -0.38 5.30
N SER A 178 -17.83 0.46 4.29
CA SER A 178 -18.48 0.39 2.98
C SER A 178 -17.52 -0.13 1.90
N PRO A 179 -17.75 -1.33 1.33
CA PRO A 179 -16.91 -1.88 0.27
C PRO A 179 -16.76 -0.95 -0.94
N ASN A 180 -17.84 -0.27 -1.34
CA ASN A 180 -17.83 0.65 -2.49
C ASN A 180 -16.97 1.89 -2.22
N ARG A 181 -17.02 2.47 -1.01
CA ARG A 181 -16.21 3.65 -0.65
C ARG A 181 -14.73 3.28 -0.60
N ARG A 182 -14.38 2.13 0.00
CA ARG A 182 -13.01 1.60 0.00
C ARG A 182 -12.46 1.46 -1.41
N PHE A 183 -13.23 0.83 -2.28
CA PHE A 183 -12.86 0.64 -3.68
C PHE A 183 -12.58 1.96 -4.40
N HIS A 184 -13.38 2.99 -4.19
CA HIS A 184 -13.16 4.30 -4.82
C HIS A 184 -11.88 4.98 -4.33
N VAL A 185 -11.59 4.95 -3.02
CA VAL A 185 -10.36 5.50 -2.45
C VAL A 185 -9.14 4.81 -3.04
N GLU A 186 -9.13 3.47 -3.02
CA GLU A 186 -8.01 2.68 -3.53
C GLU A 186 -7.83 2.86 -5.03
N LYS A 187 -8.93 2.91 -5.82
CA LYS A 187 -8.87 3.16 -7.26
C LYS A 187 -8.28 4.54 -7.59
N HIS A 188 -8.64 5.59 -6.84
CA HIS A 188 -8.08 6.93 -7.05
C HIS A 188 -6.59 6.98 -6.70
N ALA A 189 -6.19 6.38 -5.57
CA ALA A 189 -4.79 6.28 -5.19
C ALA A 189 -3.97 5.48 -6.20
N TYR A 190 -4.52 4.39 -6.72
CA TYR A 190 -3.91 3.58 -7.78
C TYR A 190 -3.73 4.38 -9.08
N SER A 191 -4.79 5.06 -9.55
CA SER A 191 -4.69 5.91 -10.75
C SER A 191 -3.67 7.04 -10.56
N PHE A 192 -3.63 7.67 -9.38
CA PHE A 192 -2.63 8.68 -9.04
C PHE A 192 -1.20 8.13 -9.17
N SER A 193 -0.94 6.94 -8.61
CA SER A 193 0.39 6.32 -8.67
C SER A 193 0.81 5.99 -10.09
N LEU A 194 -0.11 5.46 -10.91
CA LEU A 194 0.15 5.18 -12.32
C LEU A 194 0.43 6.45 -13.13
N ASP A 195 -0.39 7.48 -12.95
CA ASP A 195 -0.28 8.72 -13.73
C ASP A 195 0.98 9.52 -13.37
N ASN A 196 1.55 9.33 -12.16
CA ASN A 196 2.74 10.03 -11.68
C ASN A 196 3.99 9.13 -11.57
N HIS A 197 3.94 7.90 -12.06
CA HIS A 197 5.06 6.94 -12.01
C HIS A 197 5.69 6.82 -10.62
N CYS A 198 4.86 6.69 -9.59
CA CYS A 198 5.30 6.63 -8.20
C CYS A 198 4.61 5.49 -7.45
N ILE A 199 5.12 5.17 -6.27
CA ILE A 199 4.46 4.28 -5.32
C ILE A 199 3.64 5.11 -4.34
N SER A 200 2.43 4.65 -4.01
CA SER A 200 1.63 5.15 -2.89
C SER A 200 1.50 4.11 -1.79
N ILE A 201 1.73 4.55 -0.54
CA ILE A 201 1.38 3.80 0.66
C ILE A 201 0.26 4.55 1.38
N ILE A 202 -0.89 3.92 1.52
CA ILE A 202 -2.07 4.51 2.16
C ILE A 202 -2.51 3.73 3.41
N GLY A 203 -3.46 4.29 4.17
CA GLY A 203 -4.25 3.68 5.24
C GLY A 203 -5.74 3.78 4.94
N HIS A 204 -6.53 4.33 5.90
CA HIS A 204 -7.92 4.75 5.79
C HIS A 204 -8.96 3.65 5.48
N THR A 205 -8.65 2.72 4.60
CA THR A 205 -9.60 1.66 4.22
C THR A 205 -9.57 0.47 5.16
N HIS A 206 -8.64 0.43 6.10
CA HIS A 206 -8.37 -0.66 7.05
C HIS A 206 -8.12 -2.02 6.38
N ARG A 207 -7.91 -2.03 5.06
CA ARG A 207 -7.63 -3.24 4.28
C ARG A 207 -6.15 -3.29 3.95
N ALA A 208 -5.43 -4.22 4.53
CA ALA A 208 -4.06 -4.48 4.09
C ALA A 208 -4.06 -4.83 2.61
N LEU A 209 -3.28 -4.09 1.82
CA LEU A 209 -3.21 -4.22 0.37
C LEU A 209 -1.75 -4.25 -0.07
N PHE A 210 -1.43 -5.24 -0.89
CA PHE A 210 -0.13 -5.38 -1.50
C PHE A 210 -0.35 -5.84 -2.94
N GLU A 211 -0.30 -4.89 -3.87
CA GLU A 211 -0.70 -5.13 -5.26
C GLU A 211 0.49 -5.61 -6.11
N SER A 212 1.14 -6.63 -5.65
CA SER A 212 1.98 -7.50 -6.47
C SER A 212 1.19 -8.73 -6.92
N LEU A 213 1.80 -9.58 -7.72
CA LEU A 213 1.22 -10.87 -8.04
C LEU A 213 0.75 -11.53 -6.75
N GLY A 214 -0.54 -11.86 -6.67
CA GLY A 214 -1.07 -12.61 -5.55
C GLY A 214 -0.25 -13.88 -5.36
N ARG A 215 -0.06 -14.35 -4.11
CA ARG A 215 0.81 -15.52 -3.85
C ARG A 215 0.47 -16.74 -4.72
N PHE A 216 -0.81 -16.90 -5.06
CA PHE A 216 -1.27 -17.95 -5.97
C PHE A 216 -0.68 -17.78 -7.39
N GLU A 217 -0.72 -16.58 -7.95
CA GLU A 217 -0.17 -16.29 -9.28
C GLU A 217 1.37 -16.29 -9.26
N TYR A 218 1.99 -15.79 -8.19
CA TYR A 218 3.43 -15.87 -7.99
C TYR A 218 3.92 -17.33 -7.99
N ILE A 219 3.25 -18.21 -7.24
CA ILE A 219 3.64 -19.64 -7.19
C ILE A 219 3.48 -20.31 -8.57
N LYS A 220 2.41 -20.00 -9.31
CA LYS A 220 2.24 -20.48 -10.67
C LYS A 220 3.38 -20.03 -11.59
N PHE A 221 3.72 -18.74 -11.51
CA PHE A 221 4.81 -18.17 -12.29
C PHE A 221 6.17 -18.82 -11.95
N GLU A 222 6.47 -18.99 -10.65
CA GLU A 222 7.71 -19.65 -10.22
C GLU A 222 7.79 -21.11 -10.65
N ILE A 223 6.69 -21.86 -10.56
CA ILE A 223 6.64 -23.23 -11.11
C ILE A 223 6.94 -23.24 -12.61
N GLU A 224 6.33 -22.32 -13.36
CA GLU A 224 6.54 -22.22 -14.80
C GLU A 224 8.01 -21.88 -15.15
N ARG A 225 8.61 -20.90 -14.44
CA ARG A 225 10.02 -20.53 -14.58
C ARG A 225 10.94 -21.73 -14.31
N LEU A 226 10.76 -22.40 -13.18
CA LEU A 226 11.55 -23.55 -12.80
C LEU A 226 11.40 -24.73 -13.80
N CYS A 227 10.21 -24.91 -14.36
CA CYS A 227 9.97 -25.91 -15.39
C CYS A 227 10.71 -25.59 -16.70
N ARG A 228 10.87 -24.31 -17.06
CA ARG A 228 11.66 -23.88 -18.22
C ARG A 228 13.16 -24.07 -18.00
N ASP A 229 13.65 -23.84 -16.77
CA ASP A 229 15.07 -24.00 -16.40
C ASP A 229 15.46 -25.48 -16.28
N TYR A 230 14.51 -26.35 -15.96
CA TYR A 230 14.76 -27.78 -15.69
C TYR A 230 15.44 -28.56 -16.82
N PRO A 231 15.09 -28.39 -18.13
CA PRO A 231 15.75 -29.11 -19.21
C PRO A 231 17.24 -28.78 -19.37
N ALA A 232 17.63 -27.54 -19.05
CA ALA A 232 19.02 -27.08 -19.14
C ALA A 232 19.86 -27.46 -17.91
N SER A 233 19.23 -27.82 -16.80
CA SER A 233 19.89 -28.15 -15.52
C SER A 233 20.42 -29.58 -15.48
N ARG A 234 21.51 -29.83 -14.73
CA ARG A 234 22.15 -31.15 -14.58
C ARG A 234 22.54 -31.41 -13.11
N GLY A 235 22.67 -32.69 -12.75
CA GLY A 235 23.15 -33.11 -11.42
C GLY A 235 22.31 -32.54 -10.28
N THR A 236 22.97 -32.02 -9.25
CA THR A 236 22.37 -31.47 -8.04
C THR A 236 21.39 -30.32 -8.29
N ASP A 237 21.63 -29.47 -9.31
CA ASP A 237 20.69 -28.38 -9.66
C ASP A 237 19.37 -28.91 -10.19
N ARG A 238 19.40 -29.99 -10.97
CA ARG A 238 18.18 -30.62 -11.47
C ARG A 238 17.33 -31.22 -10.32
N GLU A 239 18.00 -31.83 -9.36
CA GLU A 239 17.33 -32.38 -8.16
C GLU A 239 16.75 -31.26 -7.27
N ARG A 240 17.48 -30.15 -7.11
CA ARG A 240 17.03 -28.97 -6.38
C ARG A 240 15.78 -28.39 -7.03
N ILE A 241 15.79 -28.13 -8.35
CA ILE A 241 14.63 -27.63 -9.08
C ILE A 241 13.42 -28.55 -8.95
N ALA A 242 13.62 -29.86 -9.08
CA ALA A 242 12.54 -30.82 -8.91
C ALA A 242 11.94 -30.85 -7.50
N ALA A 243 12.77 -30.66 -6.47
CA ALA A 243 12.31 -30.57 -5.08
C ALA A 243 11.52 -29.27 -4.84
N GLU A 244 12.00 -28.16 -5.37
CA GLU A 244 11.36 -26.85 -5.25
C GLU A 244 9.99 -26.81 -5.97
N VAL A 245 9.90 -27.34 -7.17
CA VAL A 245 8.62 -27.50 -7.89
C VAL A 245 7.63 -28.35 -7.10
N ARG A 246 8.08 -29.45 -6.47
CA ARG A 246 7.20 -30.27 -5.61
C ARG A 246 6.68 -29.47 -4.40
N ALA A 247 7.56 -28.70 -3.73
CA ALA A 247 7.19 -27.86 -2.60
C ALA A 247 6.17 -26.78 -3.00
N LEU A 248 6.41 -26.07 -4.10
CA LEU A 248 5.52 -25.04 -4.62
C LEU A 248 4.16 -25.62 -5.06
N ARG A 249 4.12 -26.80 -5.71
CA ARG A 249 2.88 -27.49 -6.06
C ARG A 249 2.05 -27.88 -4.83
N PHE A 250 2.71 -28.34 -3.77
CA PHE A 250 2.05 -28.65 -2.51
C PHE A 250 1.44 -27.39 -1.88
N GLU A 251 2.19 -26.29 -1.86
CA GLU A 251 1.70 -24.99 -1.41
C GLU A 251 0.51 -24.51 -2.24
N LEU A 252 0.62 -24.54 -3.57
CA LEU A 252 -0.46 -24.18 -4.50
C LEU A 252 -1.75 -24.97 -4.24
N SER A 253 -1.63 -26.27 -3.91
CA SER A 253 -2.79 -27.10 -3.59
C SER A 253 -3.52 -26.67 -2.32
N LYS A 254 -2.78 -26.12 -1.34
CA LYS A 254 -3.37 -25.56 -0.11
C LYS A 254 -4.07 -24.23 -0.36
N LEU A 255 -3.50 -23.37 -1.21
CA LEU A 255 -4.03 -22.04 -1.52
C LEU A 255 -5.32 -22.09 -2.35
N LYS A 256 -5.44 -23.01 -3.30
CA LYS A 256 -6.64 -23.16 -4.16
C LYS A 256 -7.98 -23.21 -3.41
N ARG A 257 -8.01 -23.72 -2.17
CA ARG A 257 -9.24 -23.76 -1.36
C ARG A 257 -9.56 -22.45 -0.65
N SER A 258 -8.54 -21.64 -0.36
CA SER A 258 -8.65 -20.39 0.39
C SER A 258 -9.01 -19.21 -0.54
N GLU A 259 -8.36 -19.11 -1.69
CA GLU A 259 -8.51 -17.98 -2.61
C GLU A 259 -9.81 -17.99 -3.41
N ARG A 260 -10.39 -19.16 -3.74
CA ARG A 260 -11.72 -19.23 -4.38
C ARG A 260 -12.84 -18.53 -3.60
N ARG A 261 -12.63 -18.28 -2.29
CA ARG A 261 -13.59 -17.56 -1.43
C ARG A 261 -13.35 -16.05 -1.38
N ASN A 262 -12.17 -15.56 -1.81
CA ASN A 262 -11.69 -14.21 -1.60
C ASN A 262 -11.37 -13.43 -2.90
N ILE A 263 -11.67 -13.97 -4.07
CA ILE A 263 -11.53 -13.21 -5.32
C ILE A 263 -12.59 -12.10 -5.26
N PRO A 264 -12.19 -10.82 -5.14
CA PRO A 264 -13.14 -9.72 -5.24
C PRO A 264 -13.79 -9.81 -6.64
N ARG A 265 -15.12 -9.82 -6.70
CA ARG A 265 -15.88 -9.80 -7.97
C ARG A 265 -15.64 -8.53 -8.79
N GLN A 266 -14.87 -7.57 -8.27
CA GLN A 266 -14.44 -6.35 -8.95
C GLN A 266 -12.93 -6.22 -8.78
N SER A 267 -12.19 -6.39 -9.87
CA SER A 267 -10.77 -6.08 -9.92
C SER A 267 -10.57 -4.56 -9.93
N LEU A 268 -9.58 -4.08 -9.16
CA LEU A 268 -9.12 -2.68 -9.25
C LEU A 268 -8.56 -2.36 -10.65
N TYR A 269 -8.12 -3.37 -11.37
CA TYR A 269 -7.33 -3.31 -12.61
C TYR A 269 -8.15 -3.56 -13.89
N GLY A 270 -9.43 -3.96 -13.77
CA GLY A 270 -10.19 -4.44 -14.92
C GLY A 270 -9.58 -5.73 -15.47
N ASP A 271 -9.36 -5.79 -16.80
CA ASP A 271 -8.71 -6.91 -17.49
C ASP A 271 -7.21 -6.68 -17.71
N GLU A 272 -6.64 -5.58 -17.20
CA GLU A 272 -5.23 -5.20 -17.36
C GLU A 272 -4.34 -5.93 -16.34
N LEU A 273 -3.05 -6.05 -16.69
CA LEU A 273 -2.04 -6.58 -15.76
C LEU A 273 -1.88 -5.64 -14.55
N PRO A 274 -1.91 -6.13 -13.31
CA PRO A 274 -1.74 -5.28 -12.15
C PRO A 274 -0.33 -4.69 -12.09
N VAL A 275 -0.26 -3.38 -11.84
CA VAL A 275 0.99 -2.66 -11.57
C VAL A 275 1.10 -2.48 -10.06
N PRO A 276 2.15 -2.96 -9.39
CA PRO A 276 2.29 -2.90 -7.93
C PRO A 276 2.72 -1.50 -7.46
N CYS A 277 1.87 -0.50 -7.66
CA CYS A 277 2.16 0.89 -7.30
C CYS A 277 1.33 1.40 -6.11
N LEU A 278 0.40 0.59 -5.59
CA LEU A 278 -0.44 0.92 -4.44
C LEU A 278 -0.30 -0.12 -3.34
N PHE A 279 0.02 0.36 -2.14
CA PHE A 279 0.13 -0.44 -0.92
C PHE A 279 -0.73 0.17 0.19
N ASN A 280 -1.21 -0.66 1.11
CA ASN A 280 -1.96 -0.20 2.26
C ASN A 280 -1.51 -0.96 3.51
N SER A 281 -1.12 -0.22 4.54
CA SER A 281 -0.66 -0.79 5.82
C SER A 281 -1.75 -1.55 6.58
N GLY A 282 -3.01 -1.43 6.18
CA GLY A 282 -4.12 -2.04 6.90
C GLY A 282 -4.48 -1.27 8.16
N SER A 283 -4.67 -1.97 9.28
CA SER A 283 -5.10 -1.37 10.55
C SER A 283 -4.52 -2.12 11.73
N ALA A 284 -4.27 -1.41 12.84
CA ALA A 284 -3.80 -1.97 14.10
C ALA A 284 -4.94 -2.44 15.03
N ILE A 285 -6.19 -2.10 14.74
CA ILE A 285 -7.35 -2.44 15.61
C ILE A 285 -7.97 -3.82 15.33
N SER A 286 -7.37 -4.61 14.45
CA SER A 286 -7.82 -5.98 14.19
C SER A 286 -7.65 -6.86 15.44
N LYS A 287 -8.69 -7.65 15.79
CA LYS A 287 -8.66 -8.55 16.94
C LYS A 287 -7.55 -9.61 16.92
N LYS A 288 -6.87 -9.81 15.79
CA LYS A 288 -5.92 -10.92 15.60
C LYS A 288 -4.47 -10.49 15.53
N GLY A 289 -4.19 -9.21 15.32
CA GLY A 289 -2.84 -8.69 15.17
C GLY A 289 -2.79 -7.39 14.37
N ILE A 290 -1.60 -6.94 14.04
CA ILE A 290 -1.29 -5.66 13.42
C ILE A 290 -0.66 -5.90 12.05
N ASN A 291 -1.18 -5.25 11.01
CA ASN A 291 -0.51 -5.16 9.72
C ASN A 291 0.34 -3.88 9.69
N ALA A 292 1.45 -3.95 8.97
CA ALA A 292 2.33 -2.82 8.73
C ALA A 292 3.04 -2.98 7.38
N ILE A 293 3.55 -1.87 6.82
CA ILE A 293 4.47 -1.89 5.69
C ILE A 293 5.88 -1.63 6.21
N GLU A 294 6.79 -2.51 5.88
CA GLU A 294 8.21 -2.31 6.04
C GLU A 294 8.83 -1.92 4.70
N LEU A 295 9.62 -0.86 4.70
CA LEU A 295 10.31 -0.34 3.54
C LEU A 295 11.80 -0.22 3.84
N THR A 296 12.63 -0.69 2.92
CA THR A 296 14.05 -0.43 2.88
C THR A 296 14.41 0.27 1.56
N ASN A 297 15.67 0.63 1.36
CA ASN A 297 16.11 1.14 0.05
C ASN A 297 15.98 0.12 -1.09
N GLU A 298 15.83 -1.17 -0.80
CA GLU A 298 15.75 -2.25 -1.81
C GLU A 298 14.39 -2.93 -1.89
N THR A 299 13.62 -2.97 -0.79
CA THR A 299 12.43 -3.81 -0.69
C THR A 299 11.27 -3.10 -0.02
N ILE A 300 10.06 -3.50 -0.41
CA ILE A 300 8.81 -3.19 0.29
C ILE A 300 8.16 -4.50 0.72
N ALA A 301 7.66 -4.55 1.96
CA ALA A 301 7.04 -5.75 2.51
C ALA A 301 5.78 -5.41 3.31
N LEU A 302 4.73 -6.21 3.14
CA LEU A 302 3.57 -6.25 4.02
C LEU A 302 3.83 -7.28 5.11
N VAL A 303 3.84 -6.85 6.35
CA VAL A 303 4.11 -7.70 7.51
C VAL A 303 2.89 -7.79 8.42
N TYR A 304 2.80 -8.89 9.15
CA TYR A 304 1.75 -9.15 10.12
C TYR A 304 2.34 -9.57 11.46
N TRP A 305 2.03 -8.80 12.49
CA TRP A 305 2.43 -9.05 13.86
C TRP A 305 1.27 -9.62 14.65
N PHE A 306 1.50 -10.65 15.44
CA PHE A 306 0.47 -11.30 16.23
C PHE A 306 1.03 -12.00 17.47
N ILE A 307 0.14 -12.29 18.45
CA ILE A 307 0.47 -13.07 19.62
C ILE A 307 0.40 -14.55 19.25
N GLU A 308 1.41 -15.34 19.63
CA GLU A 308 1.41 -16.79 19.43
C GLU A 308 0.12 -17.41 19.95
N GLY A 309 -0.56 -18.19 19.11
CA GLY A 309 -1.87 -18.79 19.42
C GLY A 309 -3.09 -17.98 18.93
N ARG A 310 -3.03 -16.64 18.84
CA ARG A 310 -4.18 -15.84 18.36
C ARG A 310 -4.21 -15.64 16.84
N GLY A 311 -3.09 -15.36 16.22
CA GLY A 311 -2.98 -15.08 14.76
C GLY A 311 -2.58 -16.29 13.92
N LYS A 312 -2.08 -17.35 14.53
CA LYS A 312 -1.45 -18.51 13.89
C LYS A 312 -2.32 -19.18 12.80
N LYS A 313 -3.63 -19.28 13.00
CA LYS A 313 -4.54 -19.93 12.02
C LYS A 313 -4.59 -19.16 10.68
N PHE A 314 -4.53 -17.85 10.70
CA PHE A 314 -4.51 -17.03 9.48
C PHE A 314 -3.21 -17.26 8.70
N VAL A 315 -2.08 -17.09 9.39
CA VAL A 315 -0.74 -17.22 8.80
C VAL A 315 -0.48 -18.65 8.31
N SER A 316 -0.81 -19.67 9.11
CA SER A 316 -0.62 -21.09 8.73
C SER A 316 -1.48 -21.51 7.54
N ARG A 317 -2.70 -20.96 7.39
CA ARG A 317 -3.56 -21.23 6.23
C ARG A 317 -3.03 -20.60 4.95
N GLY A 318 -2.34 -19.46 5.05
CA GLY A 318 -1.68 -18.77 3.95
C GLY A 318 -0.31 -19.36 3.58
N GLY A 319 0.23 -20.33 4.34
CA GLY A 319 1.54 -20.92 4.08
C GLY A 319 2.71 -20.00 4.39
N TYR A 320 2.49 -18.89 5.11
CA TYR A 320 3.52 -17.89 5.41
C TYR A 320 4.50 -18.40 6.48
N THR A 321 5.77 -18.01 6.35
CA THR A 321 6.80 -18.26 7.35
C THR A 321 6.53 -17.41 8.60
N ILE A 322 6.64 -18.03 9.77
CA ILE A 322 6.48 -17.38 11.07
C ILE A 322 7.85 -17.21 11.71
N GLU A 323 8.24 -15.97 11.93
CA GLU A 323 9.38 -15.58 12.75
C GLU A 323 8.90 -15.38 14.19
N ARG A 324 9.46 -16.18 15.12
CA ARG A 324 9.19 -15.98 16.54
C ARG A 324 10.20 -15.02 17.12
N ILE A 325 9.72 -13.99 17.80
CA ILE A 325 10.61 -13.01 18.42
C ILE A 325 11.13 -13.59 19.74
N ARG A 326 12.43 -13.78 19.81
CA ARG A 326 13.10 -14.41 20.95
C ARG A 326 12.78 -13.68 22.25
N GLY A 327 12.38 -14.43 23.28
CA GLY A 327 12.06 -13.88 24.60
C GLY A 327 10.71 -13.15 24.71
N SER A 328 9.86 -13.27 23.70
CA SER A 328 8.52 -12.66 23.69
C SER A 328 7.45 -13.63 23.21
N PRO A 329 6.16 -13.38 23.50
CA PRO A 329 5.05 -14.18 22.98
C PRO A 329 4.66 -13.78 21.55
N TYR A 330 5.42 -12.92 20.89
CA TYR A 330 5.05 -12.30 19.62
C TYR A 330 5.69 -13.02 18.44
N CYS A 331 4.94 -13.01 17.35
CA CYS A 331 5.35 -13.55 16.08
C CYS A 331 5.21 -12.47 15.01
N ARG A 332 6.14 -12.45 14.07
CA ARG A 332 6.11 -11.66 12.85
C ARG A 332 6.03 -12.60 11.65
N SER A 333 5.28 -12.22 10.64
CA SER A 333 5.21 -12.95 9.38
C SER A 333 5.24 -11.95 8.22
N VAL A 334 6.07 -12.19 7.23
CA VAL A 334 6.04 -11.48 5.96
C VAL A 334 4.93 -12.09 5.11
N LEU A 335 3.88 -11.32 4.85
CA LEU A 335 2.77 -11.75 4.02
C LEU A 335 3.08 -11.64 2.52
N ASN A 336 3.68 -10.51 2.12
CA ASN A 336 4.18 -10.28 0.77
C ASN A 336 5.43 -9.40 0.84
N GLN A 337 6.32 -9.56 -0.12
CA GLN A 337 7.54 -8.75 -0.25
C GLN A 337 7.94 -8.69 -1.71
N ASP A 338 8.28 -7.49 -2.18
CA ASP A 338 8.85 -7.25 -3.50
C ASP A 338 10.11 -6.39 -3.43
N ARG A 339 10.94 -6.50 -4.46
CA ARG A 339 12.06 -5.59 -4.68
C ARG A 339 11.55 -4.31 -5.34
N LEU A 340 12.08 -3.17 -4.94
CA LEU A 340 11.68 -1.87 -5.50
C LEU A 340 12.08 -1.71 -6.97
N ASP A 341 13.20 -2.30 -7.41
CA ASP A 341 13.61 -2.31 -8.82
C ASP A 341 12.60 -3.08 -9.71
N TYR A 342 12.05 -4.19 -9.21
CA TYR A 342 10.97 -4.90 -9.89
C TYR A 342 9.68 -4.07 -9.96
N VAL A 343 9.32 -3.41 -8.85
CA VAL A 343 8.15 -2.52 -8.81
C VAL A 343 8.31 -1.38 -9.80
N GLN A 344 9.50 -0.74 -9.85
CA GLN A 344 9.84 0.30 -10.81
C GLN A 344 9.67 -0.20 -12.25
N ALA A 345 10.29 -1.32 -12.60
CA ALA A 345 10.21 -1.88 -13.95
C ALA A 345 8.76 -2.13 -14.38
N LYS A 346 7.90 -2.62 -13.46
CA LYS A 346 6.47 -2.78 -13.78
C LYS A 346 5.73 -1.46 -13.96
N ILE A 347 6.05 -0.44 -13.18
CA ILE A 347 5.46 0.91 -13.34
C ILE A 347 5.89 1.51 -14.69
N GLU A 348 7.17 1.38 -15.06
CA GLU A 348 7.71 1.90 -16.32
C GLU A 348 7.14 1.18 -17.54
N LEU A 349 7.08 -0.16 -17.50
CA LEU A 349 6.69 -0.97 -18.66
C LEU A 349 5.18 -1.10 -18.84
N LEU A 350 4.40 -1.02 -17.75
CA LEU A 350 2.95 -1.24 -17.77
C LEU A 350 2.14 0.02 -17.39
N GLY A 351 2.79 1.11 -16.99
CA GLY A 351 2.15 2.39 -16.69
C GLY A 351 1.63 3.08 -17.95
N LYS A 352 0.58 3.90 -17.81
CA LYS A 352 -0.19 4.46 -18.93
C LYS A 352 0.56 5.37 -19.90
N SER A 353 1.75 5.89 -19.59
CA SER A 353 2.38 6.95 -20.38
C SER A 353 3.43 6.51 -21.39
N VAL A 354 3.86 5.26 -21.37
CA VAL A 354 4.95 4.80 -22.28
C VAL A 354 4.44 4.41 -23.67
N PHE A 355 3.14 4.15 -23.83
CA PHE A 355 2.53 3.72 -25.09
C PHE A 355 1.52 4.69 -25.71
N SER A 356 1.66 6.00 -25.50
CA SER A 356 0.88 6.99 -26.28
C SER A 356 1.42 7.21 -27.72
N GLY A 357 2.46 6.50 -28.12
CA GLY A 357 2.84 6.31 -29.52
C GLY A 357 1.98 5.20 -30.15
N SER A 358 1.16 5.55 -31.13
CA SER A 358 0.25 4.62 -31.83
C SER A 358 1.05 3.43 -32.41
N PRO A 359 0.48 2.20 -32.44
CA PRO A 359 1.15 1.00 -32.96
C PRO A 359 1.54 1.06 -34.44
N LYS A 360 1.40 2.21 -35.11
CA LYS A 360 1.66 2.36 -36.55
C LYS A 360 3.14 2.58 -36.93
N GLU A 361 4.02 2.85 -35.96
CA GLU A 361 5.45 3.15 -36.31
C GLU A 361 6.45 2.02 -36.05
N THR A 362 6.07 0.91 -35.44
CA THR A 362 7.02 -0.18 -35.08
C THR A 362 7.14 -1.28 -36.15
N VAL A 363 6.41 -1.22 -37.28
CA VAL A 363 6.50 -2.19 -38.38
C VAL A 363 7.44 -1.70 -39.53
N ALA A 364 7.98 -0.49 -39.43
CA ALA A 364 8.78 0.10 -40.53
C ALA A 364 10.30 -0.12 -40.45
N LEU A 365 10.81 -0.91 -39.50
CA LEU A 365 12.27 -1.11 -39.35
C LEU A 365 12.83 -2.48 -39.78
N HIS A 366 11.98 -3.37 -40.32
CA HIS A 366 12.47 -4.63 -40.91
C HIS A 366 11.86 -4.84 -42.29
N GLY A 367 12.40 -4.15 -43.31
CA GLY A 367 11.97 -4.39 -44.68
C GLY A 367 12.40 -3.31 -45.64
N LYS A 368 13.69 -3.07 -45.74
CA LYS A 368 14.32 -2.45 -46.95
C LYS A 368 15.64 -3.13 -47.23
N GLU A 369 15.55 -4.20 -47.94
CA GLU A 369 16.55 -4.60 -48.97
C GLU A 369 15.85 -5.51 -49.94
N GLU A 370 16.11 -5.19 -51.27
CA GLU A 370 15.73 -5.89 -52.51
C GLU A 370 14.25 -5.73 -52.96
N SER A 371 13.91 -5.26 -54.15
CA SER A 371 14.61 -5.11 -55.44
C SER A 371 13.77 -4.19 -56.31
N ALA A 372 14.45 -3.45 -57.18
CA ALA A 372 13.87 -2.72 -58.30
C ALA A 372 13.48 -3.70 -59.42
N ALA A 373 12.28 -3.54 -59.99
CA ALA A 373 12.01 -3.63 -61.41
C ALA A 373 10.51 -3.64 -61.74
N GLY A 374 10.04 -2.64 -62.44
CA GLY A 374 9.25 -2.69 -63.65
C GLY A 374 7.76 -3.01 -63.58
N GLY A 375 6.93 -2.06 -64.13
CA GLY A 375 5.68 -2.40 -64.76
C GLY A 375 4.49 -1.51 -64.40
N GLU A 376 4.28 -0.48 -65.17
CA GLU A 376 3.01 0.27 -65.38
C GLU A 376 1.89 -0.68 -65.75
N THR A 377 0.69 -0.46 -65.25
CA THR A 377 -0.55 -0.47 -66.04
C THR A 377 -1.77 0.01 -65.22
N GLU A 378 -2.49 0.85 -65.85
CA GLU A 378 -3.73 1.59 -65.75
C GLU A 378 -4.88 0.99 -64.97
N ILE A 379 -5.70 1.98 -64.48
CA ILE A 379 -7.03 1.99 -63.90
C ILE A 379 -8.07 1.46 -64.92
N PRO A 380 -9.25 0.95 -64.49
CA PRO A 380 -10.43 1.80 -64.56
C PRO A 380 -11.42 1.74 -63.34
N GLU A 381 -12.17 2.84 -63.30
CA GLU A 381 -13.27 3.32 -62.49
C GLU A 381 -14.51 2.41 -62.40
N GLU A 382 -15.31 2.79 -61.39
CA GLU A 382 -16.81 2.72 -61.25
C GLU A 382 -17.39 1.37 -60.85
N ILE A 383 -18.23 1.34 -59.79
CA ILE A 383 -19.69 1.66 -59.74
C ILE A 383 -20.19 1.42 -58.31
N GLU A 384 -20.86 2.42 -57.70
CA GLU A 384 -21.90 2.21 -56.70
C GLU A 384 -23.18 1.69 -57.39
N PRO A 385 -24.10 1.03 -56.70
CA PRO A 385 -25.27 1.66 -56.15
C PRO A 385 -25.83 1.06 -54.82
N GLU A 386 -26.35 1.94 -53.95
CA GLU A 386 -27.72 2.16 -53.48
C GLU A 386 -28.55 0.97 -53.01
N ASP A 387 -29.08 1.18 -51.79
CA ASP A 387 -30.39 0.83 -51.22
C ASP A 387 -30.85 -0.65 -51.16
N ASP A 388 -30.97 -1.17 -49.89
CA ASP A 388 -32.29 -1.35 -49.18
C ASP A 388 -32.05 -1.64 -47.69
#